data_04004ab5c87fe454a56ca3e59220d3b3
#
_entry.id   04004ab5c87fe454a56ca3e59220d3b3
#
_cell.length_a   1.000
_cell.length_b   1.000
_cell.length_c   1.000
_cell.angle_alpha   90.00
_cell.angle_beta   90.00
_cell.angle_gamma   90.00
#
_symmetry.space_group_name_H-M   'P 1'
#
loop_
_entity.id
_entity.type
_entity.pdbx_description
1 polymer ?
#
loop_
_entity_poly.entity_id
_entity_poly.type
_entity_poly.pdbx_seq_one_letter_code
_entity_poly.pdbx_strand_id
1 'polypeptide(L)'
;MRELGAPVEIFVMEDYGPRPMLTLPAPIAEALERANVSIYAGQPKEGELAFRRALTAIVDRRQIRHAHMVSISHRIMVEAMRADFDEVDAVSCRVLDRAIRAKKIVATSPGGSKLEATFDPSIHWLKTSGIISTSKWGNLPGGEVLTAPARVDGLYVADGVVGDYLCARYGDLRDNPLFVTIEDSRIADVRCDRADLVRDFLAYTSADENSNRVGEFALGTNIAVHDVIGNILQDEKLPTLHVAFGHPYTEHTGAKWKSTTHIDIVGRQFNVWFDGEPIMEGGRYLI
;
A
#
# COMPACT_ATOMS: atom_id res chain seq x y z
N MET A 1 -13.86 2.99 -22.82
CA MET A 1 -13.11 4.11 -23.43
C MET A 1 -13.40 4.22 -24.94
N ARG A 2 -13.26 3.15 -25.74
CA ARG A 2 -13.64 3.20 -27.18
C ARG A 2 -15.12 3.55 -27.36
N GLU A 3 -16.00 3.03 -26.54
CA GLU A 3 -17.43 3.38 -26.54
C GLU A 3 -17.70 4.85 -26.24
N LEU A 4 -16.76 5.53 -25.57
CA LEU A 4 -16.82 6.97 -25.30
C LEU A 4 -16.16 7.81 -26.42
N GLY A 5 -15.80 7.19 -27.55
CA GLY A 5 -15.16 7.87 -28.69
C GLY A 5 -13.70 8.29 -28.47
N ALA A 6 -13.06 7.85 -27.37
CA ALA A 6 -11.66 8.17 -27.12
C ALA A 6 -10.73 7.26 -27.94
N PRO A 7 -9.71 7.78 -28.62
CA PRO A 7 -8.68 6.97 -29.26
C PRO A 7 -7.91 6.19 -28.18
N VAL A 8 -7.70 4.90 -28.40
CA VAL A 8 -7.02 4.00 -27.46
C VAL A 8 -5.93 3.25 -28.19
N GLU A 9 -4.70 3.44 -27.75
CA GLU A 9 -3.54 2.63 -28.11
C GLU A 9 -3.26 1.63 -26.97
N ILE A 10 -3.00 0.37 -27.32
CA ILE A 10 -2.69 -0.69 -26.35
C ILE A 10 -1.31 -1.24 -26.68
N PHE A 11 -0.47 -1.31 -25.66
CA PHE A 11 0.89 -1.82 -25.74
C PHE A 11 1.01 -3.06 -24.86
N VAL A 12 1.29 -4.21 -25.44
CA VAL A 12 1.61 -5.43 -24.71
C VAL A 12 3.11 -5.44 -24.51
N MET A 13 3.57 -5.45 -23.26
CA MET A 13 5.00 -5.29 -22.95
C MET A 13 5.85 -6.40 -23.58
N GLU A 14 5.33 -7.62 -23.62
CA GLU A 14 5.98 -8.79 -24.18
C GLU A 14 6.26 -8.69 -25.70
N ASP A 15 5.56 -7.81 -26.41
CA ASP A 15 5.82 -7.53 -27.83
C ASP A 15 7.12 -6.73 -28.04
N TYR A 16 7.65 -6.12 -26.98
CA TYR A 16 8.86 -5.28 -27.02
C TYR A 16 10.11 -5.98 -26.46
N GLY A 17 9.98 -7.18 -25.96
CA GLY A 17 11.09 -7.98 -25.47
C GLY A 17 10.74 -8.89 -24.29
N PRO A 18 11.71 -9.71 -23.87
CA PRO A 18 11.50 -10.60 -22.75
C PRO A 18 11.38 -9.85 -21.43
N ARG A 19 10.65 -10.44 -20.48
CA ARG A 19 10.51 -9.97 -19.10
C ARG A 19 11.56 -10.63 -18.18
N PRO A 20 12.19 -9.94 -17.22
CA PRO A 20 11.91 -8.56 -16.79
C PRO A 20 12.39 -7.49 -17.78
N MET A 21 11.55 -6.47 -17.95
CA MET A 21 11.88 -5.33 -18.81
C MET A 21 12.60 -4.24 -18.00
N LEU A 22 13.87 -3.99 -18.33
CA LEU A 22 14.72 -3.07 -17.56
C LEU A 22 14.62 -1.62 -18.04
N THR A 23 14.21 -1.39 -19.30
CA THR A 23 14.12 -0.07 -19.91
C THR A 23 12.76 0.13 -20.55
N LEU A 24 12.28 1.37 -20.56
CA LEU A 24 11.03 1.74 -21.22
C LEU A 24 11.24 1.75 -22.75
N PRO A 25 10.51 0.93 -23.53
CA PRO A 25 10.62 0.93 -25.00
C PRO A 25 10.24 2.28 -25.60
N ALA A 26 10.99 2.71 -26.61
CA ALA A 26 10.78 3.98 -27.28
C ALA A 26 9.34 4.19 -27.79
N PRO A 27 8.67 3.21 -28.43
CA PRO A 27 7.29 3.39 -28.88
C PRO A 27 6.31 3.68 -27.74
N ILE A 28 6.50 3.05 -26.55
CA ILE A 28 5.67 3.31 -25.37
C ILE A 28 5.96 4.71 -24.83
N ALA A 29 7.23 5.10 -24.74
CA ALA A 29 7.62 6.43 -24.30
C ALA A 29 7.04 7.53 -25.21
N GLU A 30 7.14 7.35 -26.53
CA GLU A 30 6.59 8.28 -27.52
C GLU A 30 5.06 8.40 -27.45
N ALA A 31 4.36 7.30 -27.19
CA ALA A 31 2.92 7.32 -26.99
C ALA A 31 2.54 8.07 -25.70
N LEU A 32 3.28 7.87 -24.63
CA LEU A 32 3.07 8.62 -23.37
C LEU A 32 3.28 10.12 -23.54
N GLU A 33 4.26 10.56 -24.36
CA GLU A 33 4.48 11.99 -24.64
C GLU A 33 3.26 12.69 -25.27
N ARG A 34 2.37 11.92 -25.92
CA ARG A 34 1.15 12.43 -26.58
C ARG A 34 -0.13 12.14 -25.78
N ALA A 35 -0.05 11.31 -24.74
CA ALA A 35 -1.22 10.85 -24.01
C ALA A 35 -1.75 11.91 -23.03
N ASN A 36 -3.07 11.98 -22.88
CA ASN A 36 -3.74 12.72 -21.81
C ASN A 36 -4.11 11.81 -20.64
N VAL A 37 -4.32 10.52 -20.92
CA VAL A 37 -4.65 9.48 -19.95
C VAL A 37 -3.79 8.27 -20.24
N SER A 38 -3.29 7.62 -19.22
CA SER A 38 -2.58 6.35 -19.34
C SER A 38 -2.97 5.39 -18.22
N ILE A 39 -2.88 4.10 -18.51
CA ILE A 39 -3.11 3.02 -17.55
C ILE A 39 -1.93 2.06 -17.69
N TYR A 40 -1.22 1.81 -16.63
CA TYR A 40 -0.28 0.71 -16.52
C TYR A 40 -0.97 -0.44 -15.78
N ALA A 41 -1.09 -1.59 -16.44
CA ALA A 41 -1.66 -2.81 -15.85
C ALA A 41 -0.71 -3.98 -16.15
N GLY A 42 -0.07 -4.52 -15.13
CA GLY A 42 0.91 -5.58 -15.32
C GLY A 42 1.29 -6.30 -14.05
N GLN A 43 1.68 -7.56 -14.21
CA GLN A 43 2.29 -8.34 -13.13
C GLN A 43 3.77 -7.93 -13.05
N PRO A 44 4.25 -7.41 -11.89
CA PRO A 44 5.62 -6.96 -11.74
C PRO A 44 6.57 -8.17 -11.75
N LYS A 45 7.76 -7.97 -12.29
CA LYS A 45 8.88 -8.89 -12.15
C LYS A 45 10.06 -8.20 -11.50
N GLU A 46 10.87 -8.97 -10.80
CA GLU A 46 12.09 -8.46 -10.18
C GLU A 46 12.96 -7.75 -11.23
N GLY A 47 13.45 -6.54 -10.90
CA GLY A 47 14.23 -5.70 -11.80
C GLY A 47 13.43 -4.67 -12.61
N GLU A 48 12.10 -4.77 -12.71
CA GLU A 48 11.27 -3.86 -13.52
C GLU A 48 10.98 -2.50 -12.87
N LEU A 49 11.53 -2.23 -11.71
CA LEU A 49 11.34 -0.93 -11.06
C LEU A 49 11.90 0.23 -11.91
N ALA A 50 13.04 0.02 -12.60
CA ALA A 50 13.65 1.02 -13.48
C ALA A 50 12.72 1.38 -14.66
N PHE A 51 12.10 0.39 -15.29
CA PHE A 51 11.09 0.56 -16.33
C PHE A 51 9.90 1.40 -15.81
N ARG A 52 9.32 1.03 -14.67
CA ARG A 52 8.17 1.74 -14.08
C ARG A 52 8.52 3.18 -13.70
N ARG A 53 9.71 3.43 -13.15
CA ARG A 53 10.20 4.78 -12.84
C ARG A 53 10.37 5.64 -14.09
N ALA A 54 10.87 5.07 -15.18
CA ALA A 54 10.98 5.79 -16.45
C ALA A 54 9.59 6.17 -17.01
N LEU A 55 8.61 5.27 -16.89
CA LEU A 55 7.22 5.51 -17.28
C LEU A 55 6.61 6.64 -16.43
N THR A 56 6.67 6.53 -15.10
CA THR A 56 6.07 7.52 -14.20
C THR A 56 6.77 8.88 -14.28
N ALA A 57 8.06 8.94 -14.59
CA ALA A 57 8.74 10.21 -14.85
C ALA A 57 8.17 10.98 -16.05
N ILE A 58 7.73 10.27 -17.12
CA ILE A 58 7.01 10.91 -18.24
C ILE A 58 5.62 11.37 -17.78
N VAL A 59 4.91 10.52 -17.02
CA VAL A 59 3.59 10.84 -16.46
C VAL A 59 3.64 12.13 -15.64
N ASP A 60 4.60 12.26 -14.73
CA ASP A 60 4.77 13.45 -13.89
C ASP A 60 5.10 14.69 -14.71
N ARG A 61 6.09 14.59 -15.60
CA ARG A 61 6.50 15.72 -16.45
C ARG A 61 5.39 16.21 -17.35
N ARG A 62 4.59 15.28 -17.90
CA ARG A 62 3.51 15.58 -18.85
C ARG A 62 2.18 15.84 -18.17
N GLN A 63 2.11 15.64 -16.85
CA GLN A 63 0.88 15.76 -16.07
C GLN A 63 -0.27 14.90 -16.66
N ILE A 64 0.04 13.64 -16.95
CA ILE A 64 -0.90 12.67 -17.49
C ILE A 64 -1.80 12.16 -16.37
N ARG A 65 -3.09 12.01 -16.59
CA ARG A 65 -3.95 11.23 -15.69
C ARG A 65 -3.56 9.75 -15.78
N HIS A 66 -2.88 9.24 -14.77
CA HIS A 66 -2.30 7.90 -14.81
C HIS A 66 -2.83 7.01 -13.69
N ALA A 67 -3.35 5.85 -14.08
CA ALA A 67 -3.67 4.75 -13.17
C ALA A 67 -2.53 3.73 -13.16
N HIS A 68 -1.97 3.47 -11.99
CA HIS A 68 -0.93 2.48 -11.78
C HIS A 68 -1.52 1.22 -11.14
N MET A 69 -1.67 0.15 -11.94
CA MET A 69 -2.40 -1.07 -11.56
C MET A 69 -1.43 -2.27 -11.55
N VAL A 70 -0.46 -2.21 -10.65
CA VAL A 70 0.53 -3.29 -10.44
C VAL A 70 -0.13 -4.49 -9.78
N SER A 71 0.10 -5.69 -10.31
CA SER A 71 -0.52 -6.93 -9.83
C SER A 71 -2.05 -6.98 -9.97
N ILE A 72 -2.63 -6.15 -10.84
CA ILE A 72 -4.07 -6.18 -11.09
C ILE A 72 -4.52 -7.57 -11.53
N SER A 73 -5.66 -8.00 -11.02
CA SER A 73 -6.27 -9.28 -11.37
C SER A 73 -7.74 -9.09 -11.72
N HIS A 74 -8.36 -10.11 -12.35
CA HIS A 74 -9.79 -10.09 -12.62
C HIS A 74 -10.60 -9.92 -11.33
N ARG A 75 -10.16 -10.56 -10.23
CA ARG A 75 -10.84 -10.45 -8.94
C ARG A 75 -10.84 -9.01 -8.43
N ILE A 76 -9.71 -8.32 -8.48
CA ILE A 76 -9.63 -6.90 -8.08
C ILE A 76 -10.53 -6.02 -8.95
N MET A 77 -10.61 -6.31 -10.27
CA MET A 77 -11.48 -5.55 -11.18
C MET A 77 -12.97 -5.68 -10.86
N VAL A 78 -13.41 -6.81 -10.29
CA VAL A 78 -14.82 -7.03 -9.93
C VAL A 78 -15.12 -6.77 -8.45
N GLU A 79 -14.12 -6.55 -7.63
CA GLU A 79 -14.24 -6.18 -6.21
C GLU A 79 -13.82 -4.71 -5.97
N ALA A 80 -12.58 -4.46 -5.57
CA ALA A 80 -12.11 -3.14 -5.14
C ALA A 80 -12.21 -2.04 -6.21
N MET A 81 -12.08 -2.40 -7.50
CA MET A 81 -12.23 -1.46 -8.62
C MET A 81 -13.69 -1.07 -8.90
N ARG A 82 -14.66 -1.75 -8.28
CA ARG A 82 -16.09 -1.39 -8.36
C ARG A 82 -16.55 -0.45 -7.26
N ALA A 83 -15.63 -0.06 -6.37
CA ALA A 83 -15.93 0.95 -5.37
C ALA A 83 -16.44 2.25 -6.01
N ASP A 84 -17.35 2.92 -5.34
CA ASP A 84 -17.58 4.33 -5.57
C ASP A 84 -16.41 5.12 -4.99
N PHE A 85 -15.51 5.60 -5.85
CA PHE A 85 -14.31 6.29 -5.41
C PHE A 85 -14.59 7.68 -4.82
N ASP A 86 -15.75 8.29 -5.06
CA ASP A 86 -16.17 9.50 -4.36
C ASP A 86 -16.53 9.18 -2.90
N GLU A 87 -17.18 8.03 -2.63
CA GLU A 87 -17.40 7.56 -1.27
C GLU A 87 -16.10 7.15 -0.58
N VAL A 88 -15.20 6.44 -1.27
CA VAL A 88 -13.86 6.10 -0.74
C VAL A 88 -13.08 7.37 -0.39
N ASP A 89 -13.11 8.39 -1.25
CA ASP A 89 -12.46 9.67 -0.99
C ASP A 89 -13.07 10.39 0.20
N ALA A 90 -14.40 10.40 0.32
CA ALA A 90 -15.08 11.00 1.46
C ALA A 90 -14.71 10.34 2.79
N VAL A 91 -14.62 8.99 2.84
CA VAL A 91 -14.13 8.25 4.02
C VAL A 91 -12.67 8.61 4.29
N SER A 92 -11.83 8.57 3.26
CA SER A 92 -10.40 8.89 3.38
C SER A 92 -10.18 10.32 3.91
N CYS A 93 -10.97 11.29 3.46
CA CYS A 93 -10.93 12.66 3.98
C CYS A 93 -11.29 12.72 5.47
N ARG A 94 -12.36 12.02 5.90
CA ARG A 94 -12.76 11.99 7.32
C ARG A 94 -11.70 11.35 8.21
N VAL A 95 -11.05 10.27 7.71
CA VAL A 95 -9.93 9.62 8.42
C VAL A 95 -8.74 10.58 8.49
N LEU A 96 -8.35 11.19 7.36
CA LEU A 96 -7.22 12.12 7.29
C LEU A 96 -7.41 13.31 8.24
N ASP A 97 -8.60 13.94 8.25
CA ASP A 97 -8.90 15.09 9.10
C ASP A 97 -8.74 14.78 10.59
N ARG A 98 -8.93 13.54 11.00
CA ARG A 98 -8.68 13.10 12.38
C ARG A 98 -7.22 12.71 12.60
N ALA A 99 -6.63 12.02 11.64
CA ALA A 99 -5.25 11.51 11.72
C ALA A 99 -4.23 12.64 11.85
N ILE A 100 -4.37 13.73 11.11
CA ILE A 100 -3.45 14.89 11.17
C ILE A 100 -3.46 15.60 12.53
N ARG A 101 -4.48 15.40 13.35
CA ARG A 101 -4.59 15.97 14.72
C ARG A 101 -4.22 14.97 15.80
N ALA A 102 -4.21 13.69 15.48
CA ALA A 102 -3.93 12.63 16.44
C ALA A 102 -2.47 12.68 16.89
N LYS A 103 -2.27 12.65 18.20
CA LYS A 103 -0.94 12.51 18.80
C LYS A 103 -0.59 11.04 19.02
N LYS A 104 -1.62 10.25 19.30
CA LYS A 104 -1.50 8.83 19.64
C LYS A 104 -2.65 8.03 19.03
N ILE A 105 -2.31 6.90 18.43
CA ILE A 105 -3.26 5.92 17.96
C ILE A 105 -3.01 4.61 18.71
N VAL A 106 -4.09 4.02 19.21
CA VAL A 106 -4.11 2.68 19.82
C VAL A 106 -4.91 1.78 18.90
N ALA A 107 -4.43 0.56 18.70
CA ALA A 107 -5.11 -0.41 17.87
C ALA A 107 -5.07 -1.81 18.49
N THR A 108 -6.17 -2.54 18.35
CA THR A 108 -6.27 -3.95 18.76
C THR A 108 -6.99 -4.76 17.68
N SER A 109 -6.77 -6.07 17.63
CA SER A 109 -7.52 -6.97 16.75
C SER A 109 -7.90 -8.27 17.44
N PRO A 110 -8.93 -8.99 16.99
CA PRO A 110 -9.27 -10.32 17.51
C PRO A 110 -8.13 -11.33 17.34
N GLY A 111 -7.27 -11.15 16.32
CA GLY A 111 -6.07 -11.96 16.11
C GLY A 111 -4.98 -11.79 17.20
N GLY A 112 -5.16 -10.81 18.10
CA GLY A 112 -4.26 -10.58 19.22
C GLY A 112 -3.34 -9.37 19.08
N SER A 113 -3.48 -8.57 18.01
CA SER A 113 -2.74 -7.31 17.90
C SER A 113 -3.06 -6.37 19.03
N LYS A 114 -2.02 -5.69 19.53
CA LYS A 114 -2.13 -4.60 20.51
C LYS A 114 -0.97 -3.65 20.27
N LEU A 115 -1.26 -2.52 19.63
CA LEU A 115 -0.29 -1.52 19.21
C LEU A 115 -0.60 -0.14 19.78
N GLU A 116 0.45 0.60 20.01
CA GLU A 116 0.42 2.03 20.27
C GLU A 116 1.39 2.73 19.31
N ALA A 117 0.92 3.79 18.63
CA ALA A 117 1.72 4.62 17.74
C ALA A 117 1.62 6.09 18.12
N THR A 118 2.72 6.82 18.03
CA THR A 118 2.78 8.28 18.18
C THR A 118 3.28 8.93 16.92
N PHE A 119 2.89 10.19 16.69
CA PHE A 119 3.12 10.89 15.43
C PHE A 119 3.82 12.22 15.66
N ASP A 120 4.68 12.59 14.71
CA ASP A 120 5.38 13.87 14.68
C ASP A 120 4.65 14.80 13.70
N PRO A 121 4.20 16.00 14.12
CA PRO A 121 3.52 16.95 13.25
C PRO A 121 4.36 17.41 12.03
N SER A 122 5.67 17.22 12.05
CA SER A 122 6.55 17.53 10.92
C SER A 122 6.54 16.44 9.84
N ILE A 123 5.94 15.26 10.12
CA ILE A 123 5.78 14.16 9.18
C ILE A 123 4.34 14.19 8.66
N HIS A 124 4.21 14.21 7.33
CA HIS A 124 2.90 14.40 6.71
C HIS A 124 2.10 13.10 6.62
N TRP A 125 0.82 13.22 6.87
CA TRP A 125 -0.15 12.22 6.48
C TRP A 125 -0.49 12.36 4.99
N LEU A 126 -0.62 11.23 4.31
CA LEU A 126 -0.94 11.14 2.89
C LEU A 126 -2.29 10.46 2.72
N LYS A 127 -2.98 10.79 1.63
CA LYS A 127 -4.24 10.16 1.22
C LYS A 127 -4.11 9.67 -0.21
N THR A 128 -4.41 8.40 -0.44
CA THR A 128 -4.49 7.78 -1.77
C THR A 128 -5.87 7.13 -1.94
N SER A 129 -6.84 7.90 -2.39
CA SER A 129 -8.26 7.49 -2.41
C SER A 129 -8.76 6.97 -3.76
N GLY A 130 -7.87 6.85 -4.76
CA GLY A 130 -8.27 6.47 -6.12
C GLY A 130 -8.77 7.63 -6.98
N ILE A 131 -8.87 8.84 -6.44
CA ILE A 131 -9.14 10.05 -7.23
C ILE A 131 -7.85 10.48 -7.91
N ILE A 132 -7.80 10.28 -9.23
CA ILE A 132 -6.64 10.58 -10.07
C ILE A 132 -6.86 11.89 -10.83
N SER A 133 -5.85 12.75 -10.82
CA SER A 133 -5.84 14.01 -11.56
C SER A 133 -4.58 14.11 -12.45
N THR A 134 -4.46 15.21 -13.18
CA THR A 134 -3.26 15.51 -13.97
C THR A 134 -2.04 15.82 -13.10
N SER A 135 -2.25 16.28 -11.87
CA SER A 135 -1.18 16.60 -10.90
C SER A 135 -0.94 15.49 -9.88
N LYS A 136 -1.76 14.45 -9.87
CA LYS A 136 -1.66 13.35 -8.91
C LYS A 136 -2.15 12.05 -9.54
N TRP A 137 -1.21 11.21 -9.93
CA TRP A 137 -1.48 9.83 -10.29
C TRP A 137 -1.46 8.93 -9.03
N GLY A 138 -1.90 7.70 -9.15
CA GLY A 138 -1.88 6.78 -8.03
C GLY A 138 -2.17 5.34 -8.41
N ASN A 139 -2.03 4.47 -7.41
CA ASN A 139 -2.45 3.09 -7.53
C ASN A 139 -3.97 3.00 -7.62
N LEU A 140 -4.46 2.09 -8.46
CA LEU A 140 -5.85 1.66 -8.50
C LEU A 140 -5.93 0.13 -8.30
N PRO A 141 -6.83 -0.34 -7.43
CA PRO A 141 -7.76 0.43 -6.59
C PRO A 141 -7.03 1.33 -5.58
N GLY A 142 -7.68 2.44 -5.21
CA GLY A 142 -7.24 3.32 -4.13
C GLY A 142 -8.04 3.08 -2.85
N GLY A 143 -7.71 3.82 -1.80
CA GLY A 143 -8.39 3.78 -0.51
C GLY A 143 -7.43 3.56 0.66
N GLU A 144 -6.69 4.62 1.04
CA GLU A 144 -5.70 4.52 2.11
C GLU A 144 -5.33 5.90 2.65
N VAL A 145 -5.09 5.96 3.95
CA VAL A 145 -4.52 7.12 4.65
C VAL A 145 -3.33 6.64 5.45
N LEU A 146 -2.15 7.20 5.17
CA LEU A 146 -0.87 6.69 5.67
C LEU A 146 0.08 7.80 6.12
N THR A 147 1.02 7.44 6.99
CA THR A 147 2.16 8.28 7.37
C THR A 147 3.32 7.42 7.87
N ALA A 148 4.50 8.02 8.00
CA ALA A 148 5.58 7.42 8.76
C ALA A 148 5.41 7.79 10.25
N PRO A 149 5.28 6.82 11.17
CA PRO A 149 5.10 7.11 12.58
C PRO A 149 6.39 7.61 13.23
N ALA A 150 6.26 8.43 14.30
CA ALA A 150 7.39 8.79 15.14
C ALA A 150 7.87 7.59 15.97
N ARG A 151 6.93 6.85 16.54
CA ARG A 151 7.18 5.62 17.32
C ARG A 151 6.00 4.68 17.25
N VAL A 152 6.29 3.38 17.18
CA VAL A 152 5.33 2.28 17.30
C VAL A 152 5.88 1.24 18.28
N ASP A 153 5.03 0.79 19.19
CA ASP A 153 5.33 -0.30 20.13
C ASP A 153 4.15 -1.26 20.24
N GLY A 154 4.45 -2.53 20.49
CA GLY A 154 3.48 -3.55 20.78
C GLY A 154 3.57 -4.79 19.89
N LEU A 155 2.49 -5.57 19.87
CA LEU A 155 2.37 -6.77 19.04
C LEU A 155 1.47 -6.49 17.84
N TYR A 156 1.96 -6.73 16.65
CA TYR A 156 1.16 -6.78 15.42
C TYR A 156 0.98 -8.23 14.98
N VAL A 157 -0.26 -8.64 14.69
CA VAL A 157 -0.59 -9.94 14.12
C VAL A 157 -1.06 -9.74 12.69
N ALA A 158 -0.26 -10.19 11.73
CA ALA A 158 -0.60 -10.19 10.32
C ALA A 158 -1.29 -11.53 9.99
N ASP A 159 -2.61 -11.53 10.05
CA ASP A 159 -3.47 -12.65 9.65
C ASP A 159 -4.11 -12.42 8.26
N GLY A 160 -3.74 -11.33 7.60
CA GLY A 160 -4.08 -11.00 6.22
C GLY A 160 -3.02 -11.47 5.24
N VAL A 161 -2.13 -10.57 4.83
CA VAL A 161 -1.04 -10.82 3.86
C VAL A 161 0.24 -10.12 4.28
N VAL A 162 1.36 -10.51 3.66
CA VAL A 162 2.68 -9.91 3.87
C VAL A 162 3.33 -9.58 2.54
N GLY A 163 3.47 -8.28 2.24
CA GLY A 163 4.20 -7.71 1.09
C GLY A 163 3.77 -8.22 -0.29
N ASP A 164 4.39 -7.71 -1.32
CA ASP A 164 4.16 -8.13 -2.70
C ASP A 164 4.70 -9.54 -2.97
N TYR A 165 5.99 -9.68 -2.78
CA TYR A 165 6.74 -10.90 -3.07
C TYR A 165 6.31 -12.05 -2.17
N LEU A 166 6.20 -11.80 -0.87
CA LEU A 166 5.80 -12.84 0.08
C LEU A 166 4.32 -13.18 -0.05
N CYS A 167 3.47 -12.21 -0.38
CA CYS A 167 2.06 -12.43 -0.65
C CYS A 167 1.84 -13.41 -1.81
N ALA A 168 2.60 -13.27 -2.90
CA ALA A 168 2.54 -14.19 -4.02
C ALA A 168 2.93 -15.64 -3.63
N ARG A 169 3.78 -15.81 -2.61
CA ARG A 169 4.27 -17.10 -2.15
C ARG A 169 3.41 -17.72 -1.05
N TYR A 170 2.95 -16.91 -0.12
CA TYR A 170 2.32 -17.38 1.12
C TYR A 170 0.80 -17.15 1.15
N GLY A 171 0.30 -16.21 0.35
CA GLY A 171 -1.13 -15.90 0.22
C GLY A 171 -1.75 -15.36 1.51
N ASP A 172 -2.98 -15.77 1.75
CA ASP A 172 -3.76 -15.45 2.95
C ASP A 172 -3.15 -16.16 4.19
N LEU A 173 -2.86 -15.40 5.23
CA LEU A 173 -2.22 -15.87 6.46
C LEU A 173 -3.20 -16.21 7.58
N ARG A 174 -4.50 -16.31 7.32
CA ARG A 174 -5.54 -16.60 8.31
C ARG A 174 -5.22 -17.82 9.18
N ASP A 175 -4.73 -18.88 8.57
CA ASP A 175 -4.40 -20.13 9.26
C ASP A 175 -2.96 -20.18 9.79
N ASN A 176 -2.11 -19.24 9.41
CA ASN A 176 -0.71 -19.17 9.79
C ASN A 176 -0.29 -17.71 10.01
N PRO A 177 -0.86 -17.02 10.99
CA PRO A 177 -0.59 -15.60 11.22
C PRO A 177 0.87 -15.34 11.60
N LEU A 178 1.41 -14.22 11.12
CA LEU A 178 2.72 -13.75 11.48
C LEU A 178 2.60 -12.78 12.65
N PHE A 179 3.22 -13.13 13.79
CA PHE A 179 3.27 -12.32 15.00
C PHE A 179 4.57 -11.52 14.99
N VAL A 180 4.47 -10.19 14.98
CA VAL A 180 5.61 -9.29 14.97
C VAL A 180 5.57 -8.40 16.21
N THR A 181 6.53 -8.60 17.12
CA THR A 181 6.74 -7.70 18.24
C THR A 181 7.55 -6.51 17.79
N ILE A 182 7.04 -5.32 18.05
CA ILE A 182 7.66 -4.06 17.69
C ILE A 182 8.05 -3.32 18.96
N GLU A 183 9.32 -2.92 19.06
CA GLU A 183 9.86 -2.11 20.15
C GLU A 183 10.65 -0.94 19.53
N ASP A 184 10.37 0.27 20.00
CA ASP A 184 11.01 1.48 19.48
C ASP A 184 10.96 1.58 17.93
N SER A 185 9.80 1.25 17.36
CA SER A 185 9.55 1.20 15.91
C SER A 185 10.39 0.18 15.16
N ARG A 186 10.98 -0.81 15.80
CA ARG A 186 11.78 -1.86 15.15
C ARG A 186 11.25 -3.24 15.50
N ILE A 187 11.46 -4.17 14.58
CA ILE A 187 11.18 -5.59 14.82
C ILE A 187 12.08 -6.08 15.95
N ALA A 188 11.46 -6.51 17.06
CA ALA A 188 12.15 -7.13 18.20
C ALA A 188 12.05 -8.66 18.16
N ASP A 189 10.90 -9.21 17.74
CA ASP A 189 10.68 -10.65 17.64
C ASP A 189 9.68 -10.95 16.51
N VAL A 190 9.83 -12.11 15.87
CA VAL A 190 8.92 -12.60 14.81
C VAL A 190 8.62 -14.06 15.03
N ARG A 191 7.33 -14.42 15.07
CA ARG A 191 6.87 -15.80 15.23
C ARG A 191 5.76 -16.15 14.24
N CYS A 192 5.80 -17.37 13.75
CA CYS A 192 4.77 -18.01 12.94
C CYS A 192 5.01 -19.52 12.97
N ASP A 193 3.96 -20.32 12.82
CA ASP A 193 4.11 -21.78 12.68
C ASP A 193 4.82 -22.16 11.36
N ARG A 194 4.83 -21.27 10.38
CA ARG A 194 5.60 -21.42 9.14
C ARG A 194 7.00 -20.83 9.27
N ALA A 195 7.98 -21.67 9.60
CA ALA A 195 9.37 -21.26 9.75
C ALA A 195 9.98 -20.68 8.44
N ASP A 196 9.50 -21.10 7.28
CA ASP A 196 9.92 -20.56 5.98
C ASP A 196 9.45 -19.11 5.80
N LEU A 197 8.24 -18.76 6.22
CA LEU A 197 7.75 -17.38 6.19
C LEU A 197 8.57 -16.48 7.13
N VAL A 198 8.83 -16.94 8.36
CA VAL A 198 9.67 -16.20 9.32
C VAL A 198 11.05 -15.92 8.75
N ARG A 199 11.71 -16.94 8.18
CA ARG A 199 13.02 -16.79 7.55
C ARG A 199 13.01 -15.77 6.42
N ASP A 200 12.05 -15.86 5.51
CA ASP A 200 11.98 -15.01 4.32
C ASP A 200 11.62 -13.56 4.70
N PHE A 201 10.74 -13.38 5.68
CA PHE A 201 10.40 -12.06 6.21
C PHE A 201 11.60 -11.40 6.89
N LEU A 202 12.33 -12.13 7.77
CA LEU A 202 13.53 -11.63 8.43
C LEU A 202 14.65 -11.34 7.43
N ALA A 203 14.83 -12.16 6.40
CA ALA A 203 15.81 -11.91 5.34
C ALA A 203 15.50 -10.58 4.61
N TYR A 204 14.26 -10.34 4.29
CA TYR A 204 13.84 -9.09 3.62
C TYR A 204 14.00 -7.87 4.52
N THR A 205 13.62 -7.98 5.79
CA THR A 205 13.68 -6.88 6.78
C THR A 205 15.08 -6.70 7.40
N SER A 206 16.09 -7.38 6.89
CA SER A 206 17.50 -7.23 7.30
C SER A 206 18.41 -6.71 6.17
N ALA A 207 17.83 -6.23 5.06
CA ALA A 207 18.59 -5.82 3.88
C ALA A 207 19.45 -4.56 4.10
N ASP A 208 18.99 -3.64 4.96
CA ASP A 208 19.74 -2.45 5.39
C ASP A 208 19.38 -2.03 6.83
N GLU A 209 20.02 -0.99 7.33
CA GLU A 209 19.88 -0.50 8.72
C GLU A 209 18.42 -0.18 9.10
N ASN A 210 17.59 0.23 8.15
CA ASN A 210 16.23 0.67 8.39
C ASN A 210 15.17 -0.30 7.84
N SER A 211 15.58 -1.42 7.24
CA SER A 211 14.64 -2.41 6.69
C SER A 211 13.73 -3.03 7.75
N ASN A 212 14.15 -3.08 9.02
CA ASN A 212 13.37 -3.56 10.15
C ASN A 212 12.63 -2.46 10.93
N ARG A 213 12.70 -1.20 10.46
CA ARG A 213 12.03 -0.07 11.08
C ARG A 213 10.65 0.11 10.47
N VAL A 214 9.64 0.40 11.31
CA VAL A 214 8.32 0.80 10.83
C VAL A 214 8.45 2.09 10.02
N GLY A 215 8.26 1.97 8.71
CA GLY A 215 8.31 3.08 7.75
C GLY A 215 6.92 3.62 7.42
N GLU A 216 5.89 2.80 7.66
CA GLU A 216 4.51 3.19 7.39
C GLU A 216 3.55 2.70 8.47
N PHE A 217 2.59 3.55 8.78
CA PHE A 217 1.41 3.26 9.57
C PHE A 217 0.20 3.74 8.78
N ALA A 218 -0.69 2.82 8.41
CA ALA A 218 -1.73 3.10 7.44
C ALA A 218 -3.08 2.50 7.80
N LEU A 219 -4.13 3.14 7.31
CA LEU A 219 -5.52 2.75 7.44
C LEU A 219 -6.13 2.58 6.05
N GLY A 220 -6.52 1.36 5.69
CA GLY A 220 -7.27 1.09 4.47
C GLY A 220 -8.66 1.72 4.54
N THR A 221 -9.07 2.38 3.46
CA THR A 221 -10.33 3.15 3.41
C THR A 221 -11.23 2.77 2.23
N ASN A 222 -10.89 1.74 1.47
CA ASN A 222 -11.74 1.25 0.41
C ASN A 222 -12.88 0.39 0.99
N ILE A 223 -13.98 1.03 1.26
CA ILE A 223 -15.17 0.42 1.90
C ILE A 223 -15.85 -0.68 1.06
N ALA A 224 -15.47 -0.83 -0.21
CA ALA A 224 -15.96 -1.92 -1.06
C ALA A 224 -15.11 -3.20 -0.93
N VAL A 225 -13.97 -3.13 -0.25
CA VAL A 225 -13.14 -4.30 0.07
C VAL A 225 -13.61 -4.88 1.40
N HIS A 226 -14.02 -6.15 1.38
CA HIS A 226 -14.63 -6.80 2.55
C HIS A 226 -13.80 -7.96 3.11
N ASP A 227 -12.88 -8.53 2.32
CA ASP A 227 -12.00 -9.61 2.77
C ASP A 227 -10.67 -9.57 2.01
N VAL A 228 -9.70 -10.27 2.55
CA VAL A 228 -8.37 -10.49 1.96
C VAL A 228 -8.50 -11.51 0.82
N ILE A 229 -7.82 -11.22 -0.28
CA ILE A 229 -7.82 -12.07 -1.48
C ILE A 229 -6.46 -12.69 -1.79
N GLY A 230 -5.44 -12.39 -0.97
CA GLY A 230 -4.07 -12.82 -1.21
C GLY A 230 -3.36 -11.97 -2.29
N ASN A 231 -3.72 -10.70 -2.40
CA ASN A 231 -3.08 -9.76 -3.32
C ASN A 231 -2.96 -8.38 -2.63
N ILE A 232 -1.73 -7.98 -2.37
CA ILE A 232 -1.44 -6.77 -1.59
C ILE A 232 -2.05 -5.51 -2.19
N LEU A 233 -2.14 -5.38 -3.52
CA LEU A 233 -2.72 -4.20 -4.18
C LEU A 233 -4.15 -3.89 -3.69
N GLN A 234 -4.95 -4.92 -3.41
CA GLN A 234 -6.28 -4.76 -2.83
C GLN A 234 -6.25 -4.85 -1.30
N ASP A 235 -5.50 -5.80 -0.76
CA ASP A 235 -5.62 -6.20 0.64
C ASP A 235 -5.16 -5.11 1.61
N GLU A 236 -4.21 -4.25 1.22
CA GLU A 236 -3.82 -3.05 1.97
C GLU A 236 -4.90 -1.95 1.97
N LYS A 237 -5.88 -2.01 1.05
CA LYS A 237 -6.99 -1.06 0.99
C LYS A 237 -8.22 -1.49 1.80
N LEU A 238 -8.22 -2.72 2.32
CA LEU A 238 -9.24 -3.23 3.24
C LEU A 238 -9.39 -2.26 4.43
N PRO A 239 -10.61 -1.90 4.87
CA PRO A 239 -10.83 -1.14 6.09
C PRO A 239 -10.26 -1.86 7.32
N THR A 240 -8.99 -1.60 7.58
CA THR A 240 -8.19 -2.16 8.67
C THR A 240 -6.95 -1.30 8.89
N LEU A 241 -6.14 -1.65 9.88
CA LEU A 241 -4.81 -1.09 10.08
C LEU A 241 -3.77 -2.01 9.45
N HIS A 242 -2.83 -1.43 8.69
CA HIS A 242 -1.59 -2.12 8.32
C HIS A 242 -0.36 -1.28 8.68
N VAL A 243 0.77 -1.94 8.74
CA VAL A 243 2.07 -1.29 8.92
C VAL A 243 3.04 -1.82 7.88
N ALA A 244 4.00 -0.99 7.45
CA ALA A 244 5.09 -1.45 6.63
C ALA A 244 6.44 -1.21 7.29
N PHE A 245 7.37 -2.12 7.02
CA PHE A 245 8.76 -1.98 7.45
C PHE A 245 9.63 -1.50 6.29
N GLY A 246 10.57 -0.60 6.58
CA GLY A 246 11.55 -0.09 5.64
C GLY A 246 11.32 1.36 5.22
N HIS A 247 11.16 1.59 3.92
CA HIS A 247 11.12 2.93 3.31
C HIS A 247 9.86 3.71 3.70
N PRO A 248 10.01 4.95 4.25
CA PRO A 248 8.88 5.73 4.78
C PRO A 248 8.27 6.71 3.77
N TYR A 249 8.46 6.51 2.46
CA TYR A 249 8.08 7.46 1.41
C TYR A 249 8.55 8.90 1.70
N THR A 250 9.85 9.03 1.96
CA THR A 250 10.52 10.26 2.42
C THR A 250 10.14 11.50 1.61
N GLU A 251 10.02 11.37 0.30
CA GLU A 251 9.69 12.44 -0.64
C GLU A 251 8.29 13.01 -0.40
N HIS A 252 7.39 12.24 0.21
CA HIS A 252 6.00 12.60 0.45
C HIS A 252 5.70 12.83 1.93
N THR A 253 6.19 11.97 2.80
CA THR A 253 5.96 12.07 4.25
C THR A 253 6.86 13.09 4.93
N GLY A 254 8.05 13.36 4.38
CA GLY A 254 9.06 14.21 5.01
C GLY A 254 9.87 13.49 6.09
N ALA A 255 9.68 12.19 6.30
CA ALA A 255 10.51 11.38 7.18
C ALA A 255 11.99 11.39 6.72
N LYS A 256 12.92 11.30 7.67
CA LYS A 256 14.34 11.60 7.39
C LYS A 256 15.23 10.38 7.25
N TRP A 257 14.70 9.18 7.35
CA TRP A 257 15.44 7.95 7.08
C TRP A 257 15.05 7.37 5.73
N LYS A 258 15.89 6.49 5.22
CA LYS A 258 15.64 5.75 3.98
C LYS A 258 15.91 4.28 4.19
N SER A 259 15.29 3.46 3.38
CA SER A 259 15.57 2.03 3.26
C SER A 259 15.46 1.63 1.78
N THR A 260 16.10 0.56 1.41
CA THR A 260 15.98 -0.04 0.07
C THR A 260 14.80 -1.00 -0.04
N THR A 261 14.20 -1.34 1.09
CA THR A 261 13.05 -2.24 1.19
C THR A 261 11.80 -1.50 1.63
N HIS A 262 10.64 -2.06 1.32
CA HIS A 262 9.33 -1.69 1.85
C HIS A 262 8.45 -2.92 1.83
N ILE A 263 7.89 -3.30 2.97
CA ILE A 263 7.06 -4.49 3.08
C ILE A 263 5.89 -4.27 4.03
N ASP A 264 4.69 -4.29 3.46
CA ASP A 264 3.45 -4.18 4.20
C ASP A 264 3.11 -5.49 4.89
N ILE A 265 2.56 -5.40 6.09
CA ILE A 265 1.91 -6.50 6.78
C ILE A 265 0.48 -6.09 7.11
N VAL A 266 -0.48 -6.88 6.67
CA VAL A 266 -1.90 -6.58 6.77
C VAL A 266 -2.56 -7.53 7.77
N GLY A 267 -3.28 -6.96 8.72
CA GLY A 267 -4.11 -7.72 9.65
C GLY A 267 -5.60 -7.45 9.40
N ARG A 268 -6.48 -8.16 10.12
CA ARG A 268 -7.93 -8.10 9.97
C ARG A 268 -8.63 -7.52 11.19
N GLN A 269 -9.80 -6.93 10.96
CA GLN A 269 -10.81 -6.60 11.98
C GLN A 269 -10.28 -5.74 13.12
N PHE A 270 -9.44 -4.75 12.82
CA PHE A 270 -8.91 -3.85 13.83
C PHE A 270 -9.99 -2.98 14.47
N ASN A 271 -9.82 -2.75 15.77
CA ASN A 271 -10.42 -1.64 16.50
C ASN A 271 -9.34 -0.57 16.65
N VAL A 272 -9.67 0.68 16.35
CA VAL A 272 -8.70 1.79 16.32
C VAL A 272 -9.26 3.00 17.05
N TRP A 273 -8.43 3.59 17.92
CA TRP A 273 -8.75 4.80 18.68
C TRP A 273 -7.70 5.88 18.41
N PHE A 274 -8.15 7.10 18.12
CA PHE A 274 -7.32 8.29 18.00
C PHE A 274 -7.47 9.15 19.25
N ASP A 275 -6.40 9.31 20.04
CA ASP A 275 -6.41 10.04 21.31
C ASP A 275 -7.56 9.61 22.26
N GLY A 276 -7.97 8.35 22.18
CA GLY A 276 -9.06 7.75 22.96
C GLY A 276 -10.44 7.81 22.28
N GLU A 277 -10.62 8.54 21.17
CA GLU A 277 -11.84 8.52 20.37
C GLU A 277 -11.90 7.28 19.48
N PRO A 278 -12.93 6.45 19.53
CA PRO A 278 -13.05 5.28 18.65
C PRO A 278 -13.34 5.73 17.20
N ILE A 279 -12.49 5.28 16.28
CA ILE A 279 -12.56 5.60 14.86
C ILE A 279 -13.00 4.40 14.03
N MET A 280 -12.59 3.20 14.47
CA MET A 280 -12.90 1.94 13.78
C MET A 280 -13.20 0.85 14.79
N GLU A 281 -14.18 0.01 14.49
CA GLU A 281 -14.53 -1.18 15.27
C GLU A 281 -14.69 -2.37 14.32
N GLY A 282 -13.89 -3.43 14.55
CA GLY A 282 -13.91 -4.66 13.76
C GLY A 282 -13.68 -4.43 12.25
N GLY A 283 -12.87 -3.42 11.88
CA GLY A 283 -12.65 -3.04 10.49
C GLY A 283 -13.76 -2.16 9.90
N ARG A 284 -14.69 -1.65 10.70
CA ARG A 284 -15.76 -0.75 10.27
C ARG A 284 -15.54 0.66 10.82
N TYR A 285 -15.51 1.65 9.95
CA TYR A 285 -15.41 3.04 10.36
C TYR A 285 -16.67 3.53 11.11
N LEU A 286 -16.45 4.30 12.17
CA LEU A 286 -17.48 4.91 13.01
C LEU A 286 -17.68 6.43 12.74
N ILE A 287 -17.03 6.94 11.69
CA ILE A 287 -16.89 8.36 11.35
C ILE A 287 -17.56 8.73 10.04
#